data_328fc8856579ae8d24051b6295077aca
#
_entry.id   328fc8856579ae8d24051b6295077aca
#
_cell.length_a   1.000
_cell.length_b   1.000
_cell.length_c   1.000
_cell.angle_alpha   90.00
_cell.angle_beta   90.00
_cell.angle_gamma   90.00
#
_symmetry.space_group_name_H-M   'P 1'
#
loop_
_entity.id
_entity.type
_entity.pdbx_description
1 polymer ?
#
loop_
_entity_poly.entity_id
_entity_poly.type
_entity_poly.pdbx_seq_one_letter_code
_entity_poly.pdbx_strand_id
1 'polypeptide(L)'
;MAGYDHDSRIVMTLDAGGTSFRFSAMRGNKRITDTVTTPSNGDNLKKCLGNIVGGFTEIKNKCPRPPVAISFAFPGPADYPAGIIGDLPNLPAFRGGIALGPMLEHTFRVPVTINNDGELFAYGEAIAGFLPYVNGLLEKAGSLKRFKNLFGVTLGTGFGGGIARGGELLTGDNSNASQIWLTRHKFLDKTNVEEGVSIRAIRRVYAEEAGIPVADVPDPRVIEQIAIGEVSGNRTAAVEAYRRLGEVAGNAMANALALIDGLAVIGGGLSKGWRLFLPALIAEMNDSYVAPNGESFRRLPQPAFNLEDPAQMKTFLKGKTRAITVPGLKRKIKYDSLQRVGVGLSRLGTSEAIAIGAYAFALRKLDALKR
;
A
#
# COMPACT_ATOMS: atom_id res chain seq x y z
N MET A 1 -19.96 -1.15 -0.36
CA MET A 1 -19.03 -2.03 0.38
C MET A 1 -19.55 -2.11 1.80
N ALA A 2 -19.65 -3.29 2.41
CA ALA A 2 -19.97 -3.38 3.83
C ALA A 2 -18.76 -2.78 4.59
N GLY A 3 -18.96 -1.59 5.15
CA GLY A 3 -17.99 -1.00 6.07
C GLY A 3 -18.11 -1.73 7.41
N TYR A 4 -16.99 -2.05 8.03
CA TYR A 4 -16.96 -2.63 9.38
C TYR A 4 -16.91 -1.56 10.48
N ASP A 5 -17.29 -0.31 10.18
CA ASP A 5 -17.21 0.85 11.09
C ASP A 5 -18.05 0.68 12.34
N HIS A 6 -19.15 -0.08 12.25
CA HIS A 6 -20.07 -0.35 13.37
C HIS A 6 -20.04 -1.82 13.82
N ASP A 7 -19.09 -2.61 13.31
CA ASP A 7 -18.96 -4.02 13.72
C ASP A 7 -18.47 -4.10 15.16
N SER A 8 -19.14 -4.89 15.97
CA SER A 8 -18.83 -5.02 17.40
C SER A 8 -17.82 -6.11 17.71
N ARG A 9 -17.45 -6.93 16.74
CA ARG A 9 -16.46 -8.00 16.87
C ARG A 9 -15.06 -7.43 17.09
N ILE A 10 -14.29 -8.10 17.94
CA ILE A 10 -12.91 -7.71 18.27
C ILE A 10 -11.94 -8.64 17.55
N VAL A 11 -10.97 -8.05 16.85
CA VAL A 11 -9.85 -8.79 16.24
C VAL A 11 -8.54 -8.29 16.85
N MET A 12 -7.69 -9.20 17.27
CA MET A 12 -6.34 -8.87 17.74
C MET A 12 -5.41 -8.72 16.53
N THR A 13 -4.55 -7.70 16.57
CA THR A 13 -3.63 -7.36 15.47
C THR A 13 -2.19 -7.25 15.97
N LEU A 14 -1.25 -7.43 15.06
CA LEU A 14 0.18 -7.31 15.27
C LEU A 14 0.80 -6.48 14.14
N ASP A 15 1.62 -5.51 14.49
CA ASP A 15 2.57 -4.86 13.60
C ASP A 15 3.95 -5.50 13.86
N ALA A 16 4.39 -6.36 12.93
CA ALA A 16 5.59 -7.17 13.06
C ALA A 16 6.80 -6.44 12.45
N GLY A 17 7.49 -5.64 13.27
CA GLY A 17 8.77 -5.03 12.90
C GLY A 17 9.97 -5.96 13.12
N GLY A 18 11.09 -5.67 12.44
CA GLY A 18 12.31 -6.47 12.56
C GLY A 18 12.95 -6.46 13.96
N THR A 19 12.74 -5.39 14.76
CA THR A 19 13.29 -5.24 16.11
C THR A 19 12.25 -5.36 17.21
N SER A 20 11.00 -5.06 16.94
CA SER A 20 9.91 -5.08 17.92
C SER A 20 8.59 -5.46 17.30
N PHE A 21 7.76 -6.09 18.09
CA PHE A 21 6.37 -6.45 17.79
C PHE A 21 5.43 -5.52 18.57
N ARG A 22 4.40 -4.99 17.89
CA ARG A 22 3.40 -4.10 18.48
C ARG A 22 2.02 -4.71 18.34
N PHE A 23 1.43 -5.07 19.46
CA PHE A 23 0.12 -5.72 19.53
C PHE A 23 -0.98 -4.74 19.88
N SER A 24 -2.14 -4.90 19.30
CA SER A 24 -3.35 -4.14 19.63
C SER A 24 -4.61 -4.95 19.32
N ALA A 25 -5.78 -4.44 19.71
CA ALA A 25 -7.06 -4.97 19.30
C ALA A 25 -7.88 -3.89 18.58
N MET A 26 -8.61 -4.33 17.55
CA MET A 26 -9.44 -3.48 16.69
C MET A 26 -10.91 -3.85 16.83
N ARG A 27 -11.78 -2.83 16.75
CA ARG A 27 -13.25 -2.96 16.68
C ARG A 27 -13.81 -1.77 15.94
N GLY A 28 -14.69 -1.98 14.96
CA GLY A 28 -15.30 -0.89 14.18
C GLY A 28 -14.26 0.00 13.48
N ASN A 29 -13.23 -0.58 12.90
CA ASN A 29 -12.08 0.10 12.27
C ASN A 29 -11.30 1.03 13.23
N LYS A 30 -11.41 0.83 14.54
CA LYS A 30 -10.71 1.62 15.55
C LYS A 30 -9.93 0.73 16.49
N ARG A 31 -8.75 1.19 16.88
CA ARG A 31 -7.98 0.56 17.94
C ARG A 31 -8.68 0.79 19.29
N ILE A 32 -8.85 -0.28 20.06
CA ILE A 32 -9.60 -0.27 21.33
C ILE A 32 -8.75 -0.59 22.56
N THR A 33 -7.48 -0.87 22.35
CA THR A 33 -6.50 -1.12 23.44
C THR A 33 -5.27 -0.27 23.24
N ASP A 34 -4.56 0.03 24.33
CA ASP A 34 -3.20 0.52 24.23
C ASP A 34 -2.32 -0.53 23.55
N THR A 35 -1.26 -0.05 22.90
CA THR A 35 -0.30 -0.93 22.23
C THR A 35 0.59 -1.61 23.26
N VAL A 36 0.71 -2.93 23.14
CA VAL A 36 1.72 -3.74 23.87
C VAL A 36 2.91 -3.93 22.94
N THR A 37 4.11 -3.66 23.44
CA THR A 37 5.33 -3.79 22.64
C THR A 37 6.25 -4.82 23.27
N THR A 38 6.75 -5.76 22.46
CA THR A 38 7.76 -6.75 22.86
C THR A 38 8.93 -6.74 21.87
N PRO A 39 10.16 -7.15 22.26
CA PRO A 39 11.24 -7.34 21.31
C PRO A 39 10.91 -8.50 20.35
N SER A 40 11.36 -8.41 19.08
CA SER A 40 11.13 -9.47 18.10
C SER A 40 11.99 -10.71 18.37
N ASN A 41 13.24 -10.53 18.82
CA ASN A 41 14.21 -11.61 19.01
C ASN A 41 14.29 -12.55 17.78
N GLY A 42 14.37 -11.97 16.58
CA GLY A 42 14.26 -12.67 15.31
C GLY A 42 15.36 -13.71 15.03
N ASP A 43 16.40 -13.73 15.82
CA ASP A 43 17.50 -14.69 15.84
C ASP A 43 17.23 -15.94 16.71
N ASN A 44 16.21 -15.88 17.57
CA ASN A 44 15.88 -16.95 18.51
C ASN A 44 14.39 -17.31 18.43
N LEU A 45 14.08 -18.40 17.75
CA LEU A 45 12.70 -18.83 17.48
C LEU A 45 11.87 -18.98 18.76
N LYS A 46 12.42 -19.63 19.80
CA LYS A 46 11.69 -19.89 21.06
C LYS A 46 11.32 -18.57 21.74
N LYS A 47 12.25 -17.62 21.81
CA LYS A 47 11.98 -16.29 22.39
C LYS A 47 11.01 -15.51 21.53
N CYS A 48 11.20 -15.52 20.22
CA CYS A 48 10.33 -14.83 19.27
C CYS A 48 8.88 -15.32 19.37
N LEU A 49 8.64 -16.62 19.30
CA LEU A 49 7.31 -17.20 19.43
C LEU A 49 6.73 -16.96 20.83
N GLY A 50 7.55 -17.04 21.88
CA GLY A 50 7.13 -16.71 23.25
C GLY A 50 6.66 -15.26 23.38
N ASN A 51 7.37 -14.30 22.75
CA ASN A 51 6.98 -12.89 22.72
C ASN A 51 5.68 -12.66 21.94
N ILE A 52 5.49 -13.38 20.83
CA ILE A 52 4.24 -13.30 20.05
C ILE A 52 3.06 -13.81 20.88
N VAL A 53 3.18 -14.98 21.50
CA VAL A 53 2.13 -15.53 22.36
C VAL A 53 1.87 -14.64 23.58
N GLY A 54 2.92 -14.14 24.23
CA GLY A 54 2.82 -13.24 25.38
C GLY A 54 2.09 -11.94 25.03
N GLY A 55 2.46 -11.29 23.92
CA GLY A 55 1.83 -10.06 23.46
C GLY A 55 0.34 -10.23 23.15
N PHE A 56 -0.04 -11.28 22.42
CA PHE A 56 -1.45 -11.57 22.18
C PHE A 56 -2.22 -11.95 23.44
N THR A 57 -1.57 -12.64 24.40
CA THR A 57 -2.20 -12.95 25.68
C THR A 57 -2.50 -11.67 26.47
N GLU A 58 -1.56 -10.73 26.51
CA GLU A 58 -1.77 -9.45 27.19
C GLU A 58 -2.89 -8.63 26.53
N ILE A 59 -2.91 -8.57 25.19
CA ILE A 59 -3.99 -7.89 24.47
C ILE A 59 -5.35 -8.57 24.69
N LYS A 60 -5.40 -9.90 24.69
CA LYS A 60 -6.63 -10.65 24.97
C LYS A 60 -7.21 -10.27 26.33
N ASN A 61 -6.35 -10.15 27.36
CA ASN A 61 -6.75 -9.78 28.70
C ASN A 61 -7.24 -8.31 28.83
N LYS A 62 -6.77 -7.41 27.93
CA LYS A 62 -7.22 -6.01 27.85
C LYS A 62 -8.52 -5.82 27.05
N CYS A 63 -8.97 -6.86 26.32
CA CYS A 63 -10.18 -6.77 25.53
C CYS A 63 -11.43 -6.79 26.42
N PRO A 64 -12.42 -5.90 26.18
CA PRO A 64 -13.67 -5.86 26.97
C PRO A 64 -14.59 -7.07 26.72
N ARG A 65 -14.34 -7.84 25.67
CA ARG A 65 -15.05 -9.07 25.29
C ARG A 65 -14.07 -10.00 24.59
N PRO A 66 -14.32 -11.32 24.54
CA PRO A 66 -13.46 -12.26 23.83
C PRO A 66 -13.25 -11.86 22.37
N PRO A 67 -12.01 -11.78 21.88
CA PRO A 67 -11.72 -11.56 20.47
C PRO A 67 -12.18 -12.74 19.62
N VAL A 68 -12.64 -12.47 18.40
CA VAL A 68 -13.18 -13.51 17.49
C VAL A 68 -12.13 -14.02 16.48
N ALA A 69 -11.01 -13.32 16.33
CA ALA A 69 -9.92 -13.70 15.44
C ALA A 69 -8.61 -12.99 15.82
N ILE A 70 -7.52 -13.51 15.27
CA ILE A 70 -6.22 -12.84 15.16
C ILE A 70 -5.96 -12.57 13.67
N SER A 71 -5.53 -11.36 13.31
CA SER A 71 -5.17 -11.03 11.92
C SER A 71 -4.07 -9.98 11.88
N PHE A 72 -3.04 -10.23 11.08
CA PHE A 72 -1.89 -9.32 11.05
C PHE A 72 -1.06 -9.44 9.78
N ALA A 73 -0.22 -8.43 9.56
CA ALA A 73 0.82 -8.44 8.56
C ALA A 73 2.07 -9.18 9.08
N PHE A 74 2.64 -10.02 8.22
CA PHE A 74 3.96 -10.58 8.47
C PHE A 74 4.77 -10.58 7.16
N PRO A 75 6.10 -10.30 7.22
CA PRO A 75 6.91 -10.32 6.01
C PRO A 75 6.90 -11.66 5.29
N GLY A 76 7.03 -11.64 3.96
CA GLY A 76 7.25 -12.84 3.14
C GLY A 76 8.73 -13.11 2.87
N PRO A 77 9.07 -14.30 2.30
CA PRO A 77 8.14 -15.25 1.70
C PRO A 77 7.32 -16.07 2.71
N ALA A 78 6.05 -16.34 2.40
CA ALA A 78 5.14 -17.06 3.26
C ALA A 78 4.03 -17.75 2.45
N ASP A 79 3.54 -18.90 2.92
CA ASP A 79 2.24 -19.44 2.54
C ASP A 79 1.19 -18.81 3.46
N TYR A 80 0.68 -17.65 3.08
CA TYR A 80 -0.26 -16.89 3.89
C TYR A 80 -1.59 -17.65 4.16
N PRO A 81 -2.20 -18.36 3.18
CA PRO A 81 -3.38 -19.17 3.43
C PRO A 81 -3.17 -20.26 4.49
N ALA A 82 -2.02 -20.91 4.47
CA ALA A 82 -1.67 -21.94 5.46
C ALA A 82 -1.11 -21.35 6.77
N GLY A 83 -0.79 -20.05 6.79
CA GLY A 83 -0.18 -19.40 7.95
C GLY A 83 1.25 -19.87 8.23
N ILE A 84 1.98 -20.29 7.18
CA ILE A 84 3.35 -20.79 7.27
C ILE A 84 4.31 -19.68 6.80
N ILE A 85 5.19 -19.26 7.70
CA ILE A 85 6.20 -18.24 7.41
C ILE A 85 7.48 -18.94 6.93
N GLY A 86 7.98 -18.50 5.77
CA GLY A 86 9.17 -19.06 5.13
C GLY A 86 10.49 -18.40 5.55
N ASP A 87 11.48 -18.50 4.68
CA ASP A 87 12.85 -18.04 4.93
C ASP A 87 12.95 -16.50 4.87
N LEU A 88 12.93 -15.86 6.02
CA LEU A 88 12.99 -14.41 6.15
C LEU A 88 14.43 -13.92 6.38
N PRO A 89 14.96 -12.98 5.57
CA PRO A 89 16.29 -12.41 5.78
C PRO A 89 16.47 -11.76 7.15
N ASN A 90 15.43 -11.04 7.62
CA ASN A 90 15.46 -10.26 8.86
C ASN A 90 15.02 -11.06 10.11
N LEU A 91 14.53 -12.27 9.92
CA LEU A 91 14.11 -13.18 10.99
C LEU A 91 14.68 -14.59 10.71
N PRO A 92 16.00 -14.79 10.81
CA PRO A 92 16.66 -16.02 10.38
C PRO A 92 16.20 -17.26 11.15
N ALA A 93 15.60 -17.10 12.32
CA ALA A 93 15.03 -18.18 13.09
C ALA A 93 13.79 -18.84 12.44
N PHE A 94 13.18 -18.20 11.43
CA PHE A 94 12.04 -18.73 10.68
C PHE A 94 12.43 -19.64 9.50
N ARG A 95 13.72 -19.88 9.28
CA ARG A 95 14.20 -20.75 8.20
C ARG A 95 13.62 -22.16 8.32
N GLY A 96 13.28 -22.72 7.16
CA GLY A 96 12.67 -24.05 7.07
C GLY A 96 11.16 -24.09 7.19
N GLY A 97 10.50 -22.94 7.37
CA GLY A 97 9.06 -22.83 7.44
C GLY A 97 8.49 -23.04 8.85
N ILE A 98 7.86 -21.99 9.39
CA ILE A 98 7.22 -22.01 10.72
C ILE A 98 5.71 -21.88 10.57
N ALA A 99 4.96 -22.87 11.04
CA ALA A 99 3.49 -22.88 11.04
C ALA A 99 2.93 -21.93 12.12
N LEU A 100 3.17 -20.63 11.96
CA LEU A 100 2.81 -19.60 12.93
C LEU A 100 1.29 -19.47 13.10
N GLY A 101 0.54 -19.45 11.99
CA GLY A 101 -0.92 -19.40 12.02
C GLY A 101 -1.53 -20.56 12.80
N PRO A 102 -1.29 -21.83 12.43
CA PRO A 102 -1.76 -23.01 13.15
C PRO A 102 -1.37 -23.02 14.63
N MET A 103 -0.15 -22.60 14.97
CA MET A 103 0.30 -22.50 16.37
C MET A 103 -0.57 -21.52 17.16
N LEU A 104 -0.85 -20.33 16.61
CA LEU A 104 -1.67 -19.31 17.24
C LEU A 104 -3.14 -19.74 17.33
N GLU A 105 -3.69 -20.39 16.31
CA GLU A 105 -5.03 -20.97 16.34
C GLU A 105 -5.19 -22.00 17.45
N HIS A 106 -4.22 -22.90 17.58
CA HIS A 106 -4.20 -23.88 18.67
C HIS A 106 -4.16 -23.20 20.04
N THR A 107 -3.33 -22.17 20.20
CA THR A 107 -3.09 -21.46 21.48
C THR A 107 -4.30 -20.64 21.91
N PHE A 108 -4.88 -19.86 20.98
CA PHE A 108 -5.92 -18.88 21.30
C PHE A 108 -7.35 -19.37 21.03
N ARG A 109 -7.51 -20.48 20.30
CA ARG A 109 -8.80 -21.08 19.93
C ARG A 109 -9.70 -20.13 19.12
N VAL A 110 -9.09 -19.31 18.28
CA VAL A 110 -9.76 -18.43 17.32
C VAL A 110 -9.08 -18.54 15.96
N PRO A 111 -9.77 -18.30 14.85
CA PRO A 111 -9.16 -18.25 13.53
C PRO A 111 -8.03 -17.21 13.43
N VAL A 112 -6.98 -17.56 12.70
CA VAL A 112 -5.81 -16.70 12.46
C VAL A 112 -5.66 -16.46 10.97
N THR A 113 -5.43 -15.20 10.59
CA THR A 113 -5.13 -14.83 9.21
C THR A 113 -3.85 -14.00 9.17
N ILE A 114 -2.95 -14.36 8.27
CA ILE A 114 -1.69 -13.65 8.04
C ILE A 114 -1.67 -13.20 6.58
N ASN A 115 -1.18 -11.99 6.29
CA ASN A 115 -1.06 -11.46 4.95
C ASN A 115 0.22 -10.63 4.81
N ASN A 116 0.53 -10.21 3.59
CA ASN A 116 1.58 -9.25 3.32
C ASN A 116 1.18 -7.83 3.79
N ASP A 117 2.14 -7.03 4.22
CA ASP A 117 1.94 -5.66 4.71
C ASP A 117 1.44 -4.70 3.61
N GLY A 118 1.98 -4.77 2.40
CA GLY A 118 1.51 -3.98 1.25
C GLY A 118 0.08 -4.32 0.83
N GLU A 119 -0.30 -5.58 0.93
CA GLU A 119 -1.67 -6.05 0.67
C GLU A 119 -2.65 -5.48 1.70
N LEU A 120 -2.33 -5.63 3.00
CA LEU A 120 -3.19 -5.11 4.06
C LEU A 120 -3.25 -3.58 4.08
N PHE A 121 -2.15 -2.89 3.73
CA PHE A 121 -2.14 -1.44 3.51
C PHE A 121 -3.17 -1.03 2.45
N ALA A 122 -3.09 -1.63 1.26
CA ALA A 122 -4.02 -1.34 0.17
C ALA A 122 -5.46 -1.65 0.55
N TYR A 123 -5.68 -2.75 1.26
CA TYR A 123 -7.01 -3.14 1.71
C TYR A 123 -7.60 -2.17 2.74
N GLY A 124 -6.83 -1.74 3.73
CA GLY A 124 -7.24 -0.74 4.71
C GLY A 124 -7.63 0.60 4.07
N GLU A 125 -6.80 1.07 3.13
CA GLU A 125 -7.08 2.30 2.36
C GLU A 125 -8.30 2.14 1.43
N ALA A 126 -8.61 0.93 1.00
CA ALA A 126 -9.82 0.64 0.22
C ALA A 126 -11.08 0.60 1.09
N ILE A 127 -10.98 0.12 2.33
CA ILE A 127 -12.13 -0.03 3.23
C ILE A 127 -12.46 1.27 3.97
N ALA A 128 -11.48 1.96 4.53
CA ALA A 128 -11.71 3.09 5.44
C ALA A 128 -10.88 4.36 5.13
N GLY A 129 -9.98 4.31 4.15
CA GLY A 129 -9.05 5.39 3.87
C GLY A 129 -9.30 6.11 2.52
N PHE A 130 -8.33 6.01 1.64
CA PHE A 130 -8.26 6.79 0.39
C PHE A 130 -9.45 6.56 -0.55
N LEU A 131 -9.88 5.31 -0.76
CA LEU A 131 -10.97 5.01 -1.70
C LEU A 131 -12.31 5.63 -1.25
N PRO A 132 -12.81 5.44 -0.01
CA PRO A 132 -14.01 6.11 0.45
C PRO A 132 -13.86 7.63 0.53
N TYR A 133 -12.67 8.15 0.88
CA TYR A 133 -12.39 9.58 0.87
C TYR A 133 -12.61 10.20 -0.52
N VAL A 134 -11.99 9.63 -1.57
CA VAL A 134 -12.12 10.14 -2.94
C VAL A 134 -13.56 10.01 -3.44
N ASN A 135 -14.23 8.87 -3.18
CA ASN A 135 -15.62 8.68 -3.54
C ASN A 135 -16.56 9.67 -2.84
N GLY A 136 -16.30 10.01 -1.58
CA GLY A 136 -17.04 11.05 -0.85
C GLY A 136 -16.85 12.44 -1.46
N LEU A 137 -15.65 12.79 -1.91
CA LEU A 137 -15.40 14.04 -2.64
C LEU A 137 -16.12 14.07 -3.99
N LEU A 138 -16.11 12.98 -4.74
CA LEU A 138 -16.84 12.86 -6.00
C LEU A 138 -18.35 13.00 -5.80
N GLU A 139 -18.89 12.46 -4.72
CA GLU A 139 -20.30 12.61 -4.36
C GLU A 139 -20.66 14.05 -4.06
N LYS A 140 -19.89 14.71 -3.19
CA LYS A 140 -20.07 16.12 -2.86
C LYS A 140 -19.97 17.04 -4.08
N ALA A 141 -19.12 16.67 -5.05
CA ALA A 141 -18.99 17.39 -6.33
C ALA A 141 -20.11 17.09 -7.34
N GLY A 142 -21.07 16.20 -7.02
CA GLY A 142 -22.12 15.78 -7.93
C GLY A 142 -21.61 14.95 -9.13
N SER A 143 -20.43 14.37 -9.04
CA SER A 143 -19.85 13.53 -10.08
C SER A 143 -20.61 12.21 -10.24
N LEU A 144 -20.76 11.75 -11.47
CA LEU A 144 -21.33 10.42 -11.77
C LEU A 144 -20.33 9.29 -11.52
N LYS A 145 -19.04 9.60 -11.44
CA LYS A 145 -17.96 8.60 -11.27
C LYS A 145 -17.91 8.09 -9.84
N ARG A 146 -17.76 6.77 -9.70
CA ARG A 146 -17.42 6.09 -8.43
C ARG A 146 -16.38 5.04 -8.74
N PHE A 147 -15.36 4.97 -7.89
CA PHE A 147 -14.30 3.97 -8.00
C PHE A 147 -14.60 2.80 -7.07
N LYS A 148 -14.18 1.61 -7.49
CA LYS A 148 -14.32 0.35 -6.73
C LYS A 148 -13.00 -0.37 -6.55
N ASN A 149 -12.00 -0.03 -7.38
CA ASN A 149 -10.68 -0.64 -7.38
C ASN A 149 -9.65 0.34 -6.85
N LEU A 150 -8.75 -0.17 -6.04
CA LEU A 150 -7.63 0.58 -5.48
C LEU A 150 -6.34 -0.24 -5.65
N PHE A 151 -5.32 0.38 -6.19
CA PHE A 151 -3.96 -0.12 -6.15
C PHE A 151 -3.18 0.67 -5.10
N GLY A 152 -2.72 -0.01 -4.05
CA GLY A 152 -1.90 0.59 -2.99
C GLY A 152 -0.44 0.23 -3.17
N VAL A 153 0.45 1.19 -2.95
CA VAL A 153 1.90 0.96 -2.91
C VAL A 153 2.52 1.57 -1.66
N THR A 154 3.54 0.91 -1.13
CA THR A 154 4.32 1.40 0.01
C THR A 154 5.77 1.63 -0.40
N LEU A 155 6.26 2.86 -0.17
CA LEU A 155 7.62 3.29 -0.49
C LEU A 155 8.44 3.37 0.80
N GLY A 156 9.47 2.53 0.91
CA GLY A 156 10.30 2.47 2.12
C GLY A 156 11.60 1.73 1.90
N THR A 157 11.93 0.79 2.77
CA THR A 157 13.06 -0.14 2.58
C THR A 157 12.91 -0.92 1.29
N GLY A 158 11.66 -1.32 0.96
CA GLY A 158 11.27 -1.95 -0.28
C GLY A 158 10.12 -1.19 -0.98
N PHE A 159 9.58 -1.81 -2.02
CA PHE A 159 8.46 -1.33 -2.83
C PHE A 159 7.30 -2.33 -2.76
N GLY A 160 6.49 -2.24 -1.71
CA GLY A 160 5.34 -3.12 -1.52
C GLY A 160 4.14 -2.71 -2.38
N GLY A 161 3.25 -3.68 -2.65
CA GLY A 161 2.02 -3.46 -3.40
C GLY A 161 0.83 -4.26 -2.87
N GLY A 162 -0.39 -3.79 -3.17
CA GLY A 162 -1.63 -4.48 -2.87
C GLY A 162 -2.76 -4.01 -3.80
N ILE A 163 -3.69 -4.91 -4.11
CA ILE A 163 -4.85 -4.61 -4.97
C ILE A 163 -6.13 -4.94 -4.20
N ALA A 164 -6.99 -3.94 -4.05
CA ALA A 164 -8.37 -4.15 -3.61
C ALA A 164 -9.33 -3.92 -4.79
N ARG A 165 -10.17 -4.91 -5.07
CA ARG A 165 -11.14 -4.88 -6.17
C ARG A 165 -12.55 -5.12 -5.67
N GLY A 166 -13.43 -4.14 -5.83
CA GLY A 166 -14.84 -4.29 -5.45
C GLY A 166 -15.07 -4.54 -3.95
N GLY A 167 -14.12 -4.17 -3.09
CA GLY A 167 -14.16 -4.43 -1.63
C GLY A 167 -13.50 -5.73 -1.22
N GLU A 168 -12.77 -6.39 -2.12
CA GLU A 168 -12.03 -7.62 -1.89
C GLU A 168 -10.54 -7.40 -2.08
N LEU A 169 -9.73 -7.97 -1.21
CA LEU A 169 -8.29 -8.05 -1.39
C LEU A 169 -7.98 -9.14 -2.42
N LEU A 170 -7.19 -8.79 -3.44
CA LEU A 170 -6.67 -9.75 -4.40
C LEU A 170 -5.37 -10.37 -3.87
N THR A 171 -5.44 -11.60 -3.42
CA THR A 171 -4.27 -12.34 -2.90
C THR A 171 -3.59 -13.22 -3.96
N GLY A 172 -4.32 -13.60 -5.03
CA GLY A 172 -3.84 -14.54 -6.05
C GLY A 172 -3.85 -15.99 -5.56
N ASP A 173 -3.66 -16.92 -6.50
CA ASP A 173 -3.73 -18.35 -6.22
C ASP A 173 -2.54 -18.86 -5.39
N ASN A 174 -1.38 -18.19 -5.51
CA ASN A 174 -0.16 -18.51 -4.79
C ASN A 174 0.16 -17.48 -3.68
N SER A 175 -0.80 -16.65 -3.29
CA SER A 175 -0.60 -15.52 -2.36
C SER A 175 0.55 -14.57 -2.77
N ASN A 176 0.74 -14.41 -4.08
CA ASN A 176 1.78 -13.57 -4.69
C ASN A 176 1.19 -12.55 -5.67
N ALA A 177 -0.05 -12.13 -5.45
CA ALA A 177 -0.59 -11.00 -6.21
C ALA A 177 0.16 -9.71 -5.83
N SER A 178 0.08 -8.73 -6.73
CA SER A 178 0.59 -7.37 -6.46
C SER A 178 2.09 -7.26 -6.18
N GLN A 179 2.90 -8.22 -6.60
CA GLN A 179 4.37 -8.19 -6.45
C GLN A 179 5.01 -7.15 -7.37
N ILE A 180 4.64 -5.87 -7.19
CA ILE A 180 5.09 -4.76 -8.04
C ILE A 180 6.61 -4.62 -8.04
N TRP A 181 7.27 -4.92 -6.93
CA TRP A 181 8.71 -4.83 -6.77
C TRP A 181 9.50 -5.72 -7.75
N LEU A 182 8.87 -6.81 -8.25
CA LEU A 182 9.45 -7.72 -9.24
C LEU A 182 9.34 -7.23 -10.67
N THR A 183 8.60 -6.17 -10.95
CA THR A 183 8.52 -5.63 -12.30
C THR A 183 9.87 -5.07 -12.74
N ARG A 184 10.08 -4.98 -14.06
CA ARG A 184 11.37 -4.53 -14.60
C ARG A 184 11.63 -3.06 -14.29
N HIS A 185 12.87 -2.73 -13.93
CA HIS A 185 13.33 -1.36 -13.76
C HIS A 185 13.34 -0.61 -15.10
N LYS A 186 12.92 0.66 -15.12
CA LYS A 186 12.82 1.46 -16.35
C LYS A 186 14.17 1.69 -17.03
N PHE A 187 15.23 1.96 -16.26
CA PHE A 187 16.54 2.39 -16.77
C PHE A 187 17.63 1.33 -16.66
N LEU A 188 17.52 0.40 -15.71
CA LEU A 188 18.57 -0.60 -15.46
C LEU A 188 18.13 -1.94 -16.04
N ASP A 189 18.89 -2.44 -17.00
CA ASP A 189 18.60 -3.73 -17.59
C ASP A 189 18.80 -4.86 -16.55
N LYS A 190 17.97 -5.92 -16.67
CA LYS A 190 17.98 -7.11 -15.80
C LYS A 190 17.83 -6.82 -14.30
N THR A 191 17.30 -5.64 -13.95
CA THR A 191 17.09 -5.19 -12.58
C THR A 191 15.60 -5.04 -12.30
N ASN A 192 15.16 -5.33 -11.07
CA ASN A 192 13.80 -5.11 -10.65
C ASN A 192 13.56 -3.63 -10.27
N VAL A 193 12.29 -3.23 -10.26
CA VAL A 193 11.90 -1.85 -10.02
C VAL A 193 12.21 -1.36 -8.60
N GLU A 194 12.30 -2.25 -7.61
CA GLU A 194 12.60 -1.88 -6.21
C GLU A 194 13.97 -1.20 -6.09
N GLU A 195 14.93 -1.54 -6.95
CA GLU A 195 16.22 -0.86 -7.01
C GLU A 195 16.14 0.60 -7.49
N GLY A 196 14.99 1.02 -8.01
CA GLY A 196 14.70 2.41 -8.35
C GLY A 196 13.67 3.09 -7.43
N VAL A 197 13.00 2.31 -6.55
CA VAL A 197 11.88 2.79 -5.73
C VAL A 197 12.03 2.35 -4.28
N SER A 198 13.18 2.68 -3.67
CA SER A 198 13.48 2.32 -2.28
C SER A 198 14.43 3.34 -1.65
N ILE A 199 14.64 3.21 -0.34
CA ILE A 199 15.68 3.97 0.40
C ILE A 199 17.05 3.81 -0.28
N ARG A 200 17.40 2.59 -0.71
CA ARG A 200 18.66 2.29 -1.41
C ARG A 200 18.78 3.09 -2.72
N ALA A 201 17.69 3.16 -3.46
CA ALA A 201 17.63 3.87 -4.73
C ALA A 201 17.93 5.36 -4.56
N ILE A 202 17.28 6.03 -3.60
CA ILE A 202 17.52 7.45 -3.31
C ILE A 202 18.99 7.68 -2.96
N ARG A 203 19.57 6.85 -2.08
CA ARG A 203 20.97 6.98 -1.67
C ARG A 203 21.93 6.75 -2.84
N ARG A 204 21.67 5.74 -3.66
CA ARG A 204 22.49 5.44 -4.84
C ARG A 204 22.48 6.60 -5.82
N VAL A 205 21.29 7.10 -6.20
CA VAL A 205 21.18 8.21 -7.16
C VAL A 205 21.79 9.49 -6.61
N TYR A 206 21.60 9.78 -5.31
CA TYR A 206 22.25 10.93 -4.69
C TYR A 206 23.77 10.83 -4.75
N ALA A 207 24.35 9.63 -4.46
CA ALA A 207 25.79 9.40 -4.56
C ALA A 207 26.32 9.62 -5.98
N GLU A 208 25.64 9.06 -6.97
CA GLU A 208 25.97 9.20 -8.39
C GLU A 208 25.98 10.68 -8.82
N GLU A 209 24.93 11.42 -8.49
CA GLU A 209 24.77 12.83 -8.89
C GLU A 209 25.66 13.79 -8.09
N ALA A 210 25.96 13.45 -6.83
CA ALA A 210 26.85 14.27 -6.00
C ALA A 210 28.33 13.94 -6.18
N GLY A 211 28.67 12.84 -6.86
CA GLY A 211 30.04 12.38 -7.05
C GLY A 211 30.71 11.91 -5.75
N ILE A 212 29.96 11.31 -4.82
CA ILE A 212 30.45 10.83 -3.52
C ILE A 212 30.25 9.32 -3.35
N PRO A 213 31.03 8.64 -2.50
CA PRO A 213 30.79 7.25 -2.17
C PRO A 213 29.40 7.05 -1.49
N VAL A 214 28.73 5.93 -1.78
CA VAL A 214 27.42 5.60 -1.16
C VAL A 214 27.50 5.50 0.38
N ALA A 215 28.66 5.17 0.93
CA ALA A 215 28.89 5.11 2.36
C ALA A 215 28.73 6.49 3.03
N ASP A 216 29.08 7.57 2.31
CA ASP A 216 29.05 8.95 2.83
C ASP A 216 27.69 9.64 2.59
N VAL A 217 26.74 8.93 1.96
CA VAL A 217 25.42 9.49 1.66
C VAL A 217 24.57 9.55 2.93
N PRO A 218 23.96 10.71 3.24
CA PRO A 218 23.09 10.85 4.39
C PRO A 218 21.80 10.02 4.26
N ASP A 219 21.05 9.96 5.36
CA ASP A 219 19.73 9.34 5.39
C ASP A 219 18.77 9.99 4.38
N PRO A 220 17.81 9.24 3.78
CA PRO A 220 16.82 9.79 2.85
C PRO A 220 16.06 11.00 3.40
N ARG A 221 15.83 11.06 4.71
CA ARG A 221 15.20 12.22 5.35
C ARG A 221 16.06 13.48 5.26
N VAL A 222 17.36 13.33 5.42
CA VAL A 222 18.32 14.44 5.29
C VAL A 222 18.42 14.85 3.82
N ILE A 223 18.42 13.87 2.88
CA ILE A 223 18.38 14.16 1.44
C ILE A 223 17.10 14.95 1.08
N GLU A 224 15.95 14.59 1.66
CA GLU A 224 14.70 15.36 1.51
C GLU A 224 14.89 16.81 1.98
N GLN A 225 15.45 16.99 3.18
CA GLN A 225 15.71 18.33 3.74
C GLN A 225 16.70 19.14 2.90
N ILE A 226 17.71 18.51 2.29
CA ILE A 226 18.62 19.15 1.32
C ILE A 226 17.84 19.57 0.08
N ALA A 227 16.98 18.71 -0.47
CA ALA A 227 16.19 18.99 -1.66
C ALA A 227 15.28 20.21 -1.48
N ILE A 228 14.65 20.36 -0.31
CA ILE A 228 13.77 21.50 0.02
C ILE A 228 14.52 22.72 0.56
N GLY A 229 15.84 22.61 0.79
CA GLY A 229 16.70 23.72 1.21
C GLY A 229 16.74 23.99 2.71
N GLU A 230 16.29 23.05 3.54
CA GLU A 230 16.36 23.13 5.02
C GLU A 230 17.73 22.76 5.58
N VAL A 231 18.50 21.94 4.85
CA VAL A 231 19.83 21.47 5.23
C VAL A 231 20.79 21.72 4.09
N SER A 232 22.03 22.13 4.42
CA SER A 232 23.10 22.33 3.44
C SER A 232 23.51 20.99 2.81
N GLY A 233 23.78 20.99 1.50
CA GLY A 233 24.21 19.82 0.74
C GLY A 233 24.05 20.00 -0.77
N ASN A 234 24.27 18.93 -1.53
CA ASN A 234 24.07 18.98 -2.98
C ASN A 234 22.57 18.90 -3.32
N ARG A 235 21.94 20.08 -3.41
CA ARG A 235 20.51 20.20 -3.70
C ARG A 235 20.11 19.61 -5.05
N THR A 236 20.93 19.78 -6.07
CA THR A 236 20.66 19.23 -7.41
C THR A 236 20.60 17.73 -7.36
N ALA A 237 21.58 17.07 -6.73
CA ALA A 237 21.61 15.63 -6.53
C ALA A 237 20.40 15.14 -5.72
N ALA A 238 20.01 15.88 -4.67
CA ALA A 238 18.88 15.54 -3.84
C ALA A 238 17.53 15.59 -4.59
N VAL A 239 17.30 16.64 -5.35
CA VAL A 239 16.11 16.78 -6.20
C VAL A 239 16.06 15.67 -7.25
N GLU A 240 17.19 15.40 -7.91
CA GLU A 240 17.27 14.38 -8.96
C GLU A 240 17.03 12.97 -8.40
N ALA A 241 17.52 12.66 -7.19
CA ALA A 241 17.28 11.36 -6.54
C ALA A 241 15.78 11.10 -6.35
N TYR A 242 15.03 12.08 -5.89
CA TYR A 242 13.57 11.96 -5.75
C TYR A 242 12.84 12.00 -7.09
N ARG A 243 13.30 12.80 -8.04
CA ARG A 243 12.72 12.85 -9.39
C ARG A 243 12.80 11.48 -10.07
N ARG A 244 13.98 10.83 -10.04
CA ARG A 244 14.17 9.48 -10.61
C ARG A 244 13.33 8.42 -9.90
N LEU A 245 13.23 8.49 -8.57
CA LEU A 245 12.30 7.62 -7.83
C LEU A 245 10.88 7.78 -8.36
N GLY A 246 10.41 9.01 -8.55
CA GLY A 246 9.09 9.30 -9.11
C GLY A 246 8.90 8.72 -10.50
N GLU A 247 9.86 8.89 -11.38
CA GLU A 247 9.81 8.40 -12.76
C GLU A 247 9.76 6.86 -12.80
N VAL A 248 10.62 6.18 -12.03
CA VAL A 248 10.63 4.72 -11.97
C VAL A 248 9.35 4.16 -11.34
N ALA A 249 8.86 4.78 -10.26
CA ALA A 249 7.59 4.41 -9.65
C ALA A 249 6.40 4.64 -10.61
N GLY A 250 6.38 5.77 -11.30
CA GLY A 250 5.36 6.10 -12.30
C GLY A 250 5.30 5.10 -13.44
N ASN A 251 6.47 4.65 -13.92
CA ASN A 251 6.56 3.60 -14.92
C ASN A 251 5.91 2.28 -14.45
N ALA A 252 6.28 1.82 -13.26
CA ALA A 252 5.73 0.58 -12.70
C ALA A 252 4.23 0.69 -12.42
N MET A 253 3.80 1.82 -11.84
CA MET A 253 2.38 2.05 -11.53
C MET A 253 1.53 2.20 -12.78
N ALA A 254 2.02 2.82 -13.86
CA ALA A 254 1.33 2.87 -15.14
C ALA A 254 1.10 1.47 -15.71
N ASN A 255 2.13 0.60 -15.68
CA ASN A 255 2.01 -0.78 -16.13
C ASN A 255 0.96 -1.56 -15.32
N ALA A 256 0.96 -1.41 -13.99
CA ALA A 256 -0.03 -2.05 -13.12
C ALA A 256 -1.45 -1.52 -13.38
N LEU A 257 -1.62 -0.19 -13.47
CA LEU A 257 -2.92 0.44 -13.65
C LEU A 257 -3.53 0.23 -15.04
N ALA A 258 -2.71 -0.07 -16.04
CA ALA A 258 -3.20 -0.52 -17.36
C ALA A 258 -3.99 -1.84 -17.26
N LEU A 259 -3.72 -2.67 -16.24
CA LEU A 259 -4.38 -3.96 -16.01
C LEU A 259 -5.48 -3.87 -14.93
N ILE A 260 -5.30 -2.99 -13.92
CA ILE A 260 -6.18 -2.92 -12.75
C ILE A 260 -7.35 -1.96 -12.98
N ASP A 261 -7.12 -0.82 -13.63
CA ASP A 261 -8.07 0.29 -13.82
C ASP A 261 -8.76 0.70 -12.50
N GLY A 262 -8.14 1.63 -11.77
CA GLY A 262 -8.64 2.08 -10.46
C GLY A 262 -7.96 3.35 -9.97
N LEU A 263 -8.16 3.68 -8.70
CA LEU A 263 -7.36 4.69 -8.00
C LEU A 263 -6.03 4.08 -7.57
N ALA A 264 -5.04 4.94 -7.32
CA ALA A 264 -3.78 4.55 -6.71
C ALA A 264 -3.49 5.34 -5.44
N VAL A 265 -3.00 4.66 -4.40
CA VAL A 265 -2.62 5.28 -3.13
C VAL A 265 -1.18 4.94 -2.76
N ILE A 266 -0.46 5.93 -2.28
CA ILE A 266 0.95 5.82 -1.91
C ILE A 266 1.10 5.98 -0.40
N GLY A 267 1.75 5.02 0.25
CA GLY A 267 2.14 5.04 1.66
C GLY A 267 3.63 4.76 1.84
N GLY A 268 4.01 4.42 3.08
CA GLY A 268 5.40 4.14 3.43
C GLY A 268 6.18 5.38 3.86
N GLY A 269 7.36 5.16 4.42
CA GLY A 269 8.17 6.23 5.01
C GLY A 269 8.60 7.32 4.03
N LEU A 270 8.89 6.93 2.77
CA LEU A 270 9.32 7.85 1.72
C LEU A 270 8.16 8.71 1.15
N SER A 271 6.91 8.34 1.42
CA SER A 271 5.75 9.12 0.95
C SER A 271 5.70 10.54 1.50
N LYS A 272 6.42 10.83 2.60
CA LYS A 272 6.53 12.18 3.18
C LYS A 272 7.17 13.16 2.18
N GLY A 273 8.14 12.71 1.40
CA GLY A 273 8.79 13.49 0.35
C GLY A 273 8.01 13.62 -0.96
N TRP A 274 6.70 13.40 -0.94
CA TRP A 274 5.85 13.34 -2.14
C TRP A 274 5.95 14.54 -3.07
N ARG A 275 6.18 15.73 -2.53
CA ARG A 275 6.33 16.95 -3.33
C ARG A 275 7.49 16.88 -4.32
N LEU A 276 8.51 16.09 -3.99
CA LEU A 276 9.72 15.92 -4.80
C LEU A 276 9.55 14.86 -5.88
N PHE A 277 8.79 13.81 -5.65
CA PHE A 277 8.67 12.68 -6.59
C PHE A 277 7.32 12.56 -7.30
N LEU A 278 6.21 12.96 -6.66
CA LEU A 278 4.87 12.74 -7.22
C LEU A 278 4.63 13.49 -8.55
N PRO A 279 5.15 14.71 -8.76
CA PRO A 279 5.05 15.35 -10.08
C PRO A 279 5.70 14.55 -11.21
N ALA A 280 6.90 13.99 -10.99
CA ALA A 280 7.60 13.16 -11.97
C ALA A 280 6.87 11.82 -12.19
N LEU A 281 6.31 11.22 -11.12
CA LEU A 281 5.50 10.01 -11.20
C LEU A 281 4.27 10.21 -12.09
N ILE A 282 3.53 11.31 -11.89
CA ILE A 282 2.34 11.62 -12.69
C ILE A 282 2.70 11.97 -14.14
N ALA A 283 3.79 12.67 -14.35
CA ALA A 283 4.31 12.98 -15.70
C ALA A 283 4.60 11.67 -16.45
N GLU A 284 5.31 10.73 -15.82
CA GLU A 284 5.62 9.43 -16.39
C GLU A 284 4.37 8.60 -16.71
N MET A 285 3.36 8.60 -15.83
CA MET A 285 2.10 7.90 -16.09
C MET A 285 1.31 8.52 -17.27
N ASN A 286 1.48 9.80 -17.51
CA ASN A 286 0.84 10.53 -18.61
C ASN A 286 1.67 10.60 -19.90
N ASP A 287 2.85 10.01 -19.88
CA ASP A 287 3.75 9.95 -21.05
C ASP A 287 3.15 9.10 -22.18
N SER A 288 3.86 9.01 -23.28
CA SER A 288 3.44 8.29 -24.49
C SER A 288 4.48 7.25 -24.90
N TYR A 289 4.01 6.21 -25.52
CA TYR A 289 4.85 5.29 -26.29
C TYR A 289 4.95 5.77 -27.73
N VAL A 290 6.05 5.42 -28.39
CA VAL A 290 6.23 5.60 -29.83
C VAL A 290 6.31 4.22 -30.45
N ALA A 291 5.39 3.92 -31.37
CA ALA A 291 5.38 2.68 -32.13
C ALA A 291 6.57 2.65 -33.12
N PRO A 292 6.97 1.47 -33.62
CA PRO A 292 8.04 1.36 -34.62
C PRO A 292 7.78 2.16 -35.91
N ASN A 293 6.53 2.44 -36.23
CA ASN A 293 6.13 3.28 -37.38
C ASN A 293 6.17 4.78 -37.08
N GLY A 294 6.58 5.20 -35.86
CA GLY A 294 6.67 6.60 -35.42
C GLY A 294 5.36 7.16 -34.82
N GLU A 295 4.27 6.41 -34.80
CA GLU A 295 3.03 6.88 -34.17
C GLU A 295 3.15 6.93 -32.65
N SER A 296 2.69 8.04 -32.06
CA SER A 296 2.66 8.21 -30.61
C SER A 296 1.29 7.88 -30.05
N PHE A 297 1.28 7.15 -28.92
CA PHE A 297 0.07 6.80 -28.19
C PHE A 297 0.32 6.82 -26.67
N ARG A 298 -0.71 7.14 -25.91
CA ARG A 298 -0.61 7.29 -24.45
C ARG A 298 -0.26 5.98 -23.77
N ARG A 299 0.51 6.06 -22.69
CA ARG A 299 0.81 4.91 -21.83
C ARG A 299 -0.42 4.33 -21.13
N LEU A 300 -1.34 5.21 -20.72
CA LEU A 300 -2.64 4.84 -20.14
C LEU A 300 -3.77 5.36 -21.02
N PRO A 301 -4.85 4.61 -21.22
CA PRO A 301 -6.01 5.08 -21.96
C PRO A 301 -6.62 6.33 -21.34
N GLN A 302 -6.54 6.47 -20.01
CA GLN A 302 -7.07 7.57 -19.24
C GLN A 302 -5.94 8.42 -18.62
N PRO A 303 -6.10 9.76 -18.50
CA PRO A 303 -5.15 10.61 -17.81
C PRO A 303 -5.06 10.28 -16.31
N ALA A 304 -3.84 10.34 -15.80
CA ALA A 304 -3.56 10.29 -14.36
C ALA A 304 -3.51 11.71 -13.76
N PHE A 305 -4.10 11.86 -12.58
CA PHE A 305 -4.17 13.11 -11.84
C PHE A 305 -3.49 12.98 -10.49
N ASN A 306 -2.68 13.98 -10.13
CA ASN A 306 -2.18 14.15 -8.78
C ASN A 306 -3.30 14.70 -7.88
N LEU A 307 -3.83 13.87 -6.97
CA LEU A 307 -4.90 14.29 -6.07
C LEU A 307 -4.42 15.08 -4.84
N GLU A 308 -3.12 15.29 -4.71
CA GLU A 308 -2.54 16.22 -3.72
C GLU A 308 -2.32 17.63 -4.32
N ASP A 309 -2.49 17.79 -5.63
CA ASP A 309 -2.50 19.10 -6.30
C ASP A 309 -3.94 19.63 -6.38
N PRO A 310 -4.25 20.80 -5.78
CA PRO A 310 -5.61 21.33 -5.74
C PRO A 310 -6.24 21.57 -7.13
N ALA A 311 -5.46 21.96 -8.13
CA ALA A 311 -5.97 22.24 -9.47
C ALA A 311 -6.32 20.94 -10.21
N GLN A 312 -5.45 19.94 -10.10
CA GLN A 312 -5.71 18.61 -10.66
C GLN A 312 -6.86 17.91 -9.94
N MET A 313 -6.93 17.98 -8.61
CA MET A 313 -8.06 17.48 -7.83
C MET A 313 -9.38 18.11 -8.29
N LYS A 314 -9.43 19.44 -8.46
CA LYS A 314 -10.63 20.14 -8.95
C LYS A 314 -11.05 19.62 -10.33
N THR A 315 -10.11 19.40 -11.25
CA THR A 315 -10.36 18.87 -12.59
C THR A 315 -10.85 17.43 -12.53
N PHE A 316 -10.21 16.61 -11.69
CA PHE A 316 -10.58 15.21 -11.45
C PHE A 316 -12.00 15.09 -10.91
N LEU A 317 -12.39 15.89 -9.94
CA LEU A 317 -13.72 15.86 -9.34
C LEU A 317 -14.81 16.35 -10.31
N LYS A 318 -14.53 17.42 -11.08
CA LYS A 318 -15.46 17.98 -12.05
C LYS A 318 -15.83 17.01 -13.16
N GLY A 319 -14.87 16.22 -13.66
CA GLY A 319 -15.07 15.37 -14.83
C GLY A 319 -15.46 16.16 -16.09
N LYS A 320 -16.07 15.46 -17.06
CA LYS A 320 -16.57 16.03 -18.32
C LYS A 320 -17.97 15.50 -18.62
N THR A 321 -18.94 15.90 -17.79
CA THR A 321 -20.32 15.44 -17.91
C THR A 321 -21.06 16.14 -19.04
N ARG A 322 -21.72 15.38 -19.88
CA ARG A 322 -22.58 15.87 -20.97
C ARG A 322 -23.87 15.03 -21.07
N ALA A 323 -24.89 15.57 -21.69
CA ALA A 323 -26.09 14.83 -22.05
C ALA A 323 -25.94 14.19 -23.42
N ILE A 324 -26.27 12.91 -23.53
CA ILE A 324 -26.23 12.14 -24.78
C ILE A 324 -27.65 11.68 -25.10
N THR A 325 -28.11 11.89 -26.32
CA THR A 325 -29.41 11.39 -26.79
C THR A 325 -29.34 9.88 -27.03
N VAL A 326 -30.30 9.14 -26.52
CA VAL A 326 -30.41 7.69 -26.78
C VAL A 326 -30.96 7.49 -28.22
N PRO A 327 -30.23 6.78 -29.08
CA PRO A 327 -30.72 6.52 -30.43
C PRO A 327 -32.11 5.87 -30.44
N GLY A 328 -33.01 6.39 -31.28
CA GLY A 328 -34.37 5.91 -31.36
C GLY A 328 -35.34 6.34 -30.24
N LEU A 329 -34.85 7.12 -29.25
CA LEU A 329 -35.67 7.60 -28.13
C LEU A 329 -35.56 9.12 -27.97
N LYS A 330 -36.62 9.78 -27.47
CA LYS A 330 -36.61 11.20 -27.07
C LYS A 330 -35.91 11.41 -25.69
N ARG A 331 -35.15 10.43 -25.20
CA ARG A 331 -34.50 10.42 -23.89
C ARG A 331 -33.05 10.85 -24.00
N LYS A 332 -32.58 11.66 -23.05
CA LYS A 332 -31.17 11.96 -22.85
C LYS A 332 -30.67 11.32 -21.57
N ILE A 333 -29.43 10.85 -21.57
CA ILE A 333 -28.72 10.34 -20.38
C ILE A 333 -27.53 11.24 -20.06
N LYS A 334 -27.24 11.42 -18.79
CA LYS A 334 -26.01 12.08 -18.34
C LYS A 334 -24.84 11.09 -18.47
N TYR A 335 -23.74 11.56 -19.02
CA TYR A 335 -22.53 10.76 -19.26
C TYR A 335 -21.29 11.57 -18.95
N ASP A 336 -20.44 11.07 -18.04
CA ASP A 336 -19.10 11.62 -17.79
C ASP A 336 -18.09 10.97 -18.74
N SER A 337 -17.67 11.71 -19.76
CA SER A 337 -16.76 11.20 -20.79
C SER A 337 -15.30 11.22 -20.41
N LEU A 338 -14.94 11.81 -19.25
CA LEU A 338 -13.57 11.81 -18.75
C LEU A 338 -13.29 10.53 -17.97
N GLN A 339 -12.74 9.53 -18.65
CA GLN A 339 -12.07 8.42 -17.97
C GLN A 339 -10.80 8.96 -17.32
N ARG A 340 -10.50 8.57 -16.08
CA ARG A 340 -9.39 9.13 -15.30
C ARG A 340 -8.92 8.22 -14.18
N VAL A 341 -7.62 8.31 -13.88
CA VAL A 341 -6.97 7.69 -12.73
C VAL A 341 -6.61 8.79 -11.73
N GLY A 342 -6.86 8.58 -10.46
CA GLY A 342 -6.41 9.46 -9.38
C GLY A 342 -5.30 8.79 -8.58
N VAL A 343 -4.21 9.51 -8.35
CA VAL A 343 -3.10 9.07 -7.51
C VAL A 343 -2.98 10.03 -6.33
N GLY A 344 -2.93 9.51 -5.12
CA GLY A 344 -2.75 10.34 -3.92
C GLY A 344 -2.09 9.58 -2.78
N LEU A 345 -2.01 10.24 -1.63
CA LEU A 345 -1.37 9.71 -0.44
C LEU A 345 -2.35 9.00 0.48
N SER A 346 -1.84 8.10 1.28
CA SER A 346 -2.57 7.44 2.38
C SER A 346 -3.31 8.46 3.24
N ARG A 347 -4.58 8.16 3.59
CA ARG A 347 -5.39 8.98 4.49
C ARG A 347 -5.40 8.46 5.91
N LEU A 348 -5.01 7.22 6.10
CA LEU A 348 -4.93 6.57 7.41
C LEU A 348 -3.51 6.60 7.99
N GLY A 349 -2.50 6.69 7.13
CA GLY A 349 -1.13 6.35 7.48
C GLY A 349 -0.89 4.84 7.41
N THR A 350 0.38 4.45 7.14
CA THR A 350 0.71 3.06 6.78
C THR A 350 0.33 2.05 7.86
N SER A 351 0.72 2.28 9.11
CA SER A 351 0.46 1.31 10.21
C SER A 351 -1.02 1.18 10.52
N GLU A 352 -1.79 2.28 10.48
CA GLU A 352 -3.23 2.21 10.74
C GLU A 352 -3.98 1.55 9.58
N ALA A 353 -3.59 1.83 8.34
CA ALA A 353 -4.14 1.16 7.16
C ALA A 353 -3.92 -0.35 7.21
N ILE A 354 -2.72 -0.81 7.58
CA ILE A 354 -2.41 -2.23 7.77
C ILE A 354 -3.30 -2.86 8.86
N ALA A 355 -3.45 -2.18 10.00
CA ALA A 355 -4.27 -2.68 11.11
C ALA A 355 -5.76 -2.79 10.73
N ILE A 356 -6.32 -1.78 10.06
CA ILE A 356 -7.69 -1.79 9.54
C ILE A 356 -7.84 -2.85 8.45
N GLY A 357 -6.86 -2.99 7.56
CA GLY A 357 -6.85 -4.02 6.53
C GLY A 357 -6.88 -5.42 7.13
N ALA A 358 -6.06 -5.69 8.14
CA ALA A 358 -6.05 -6.95 8.88
C ALA A 358 -7.41 -7.23 9.56
N TYR A 359 -7.96 -6.23 10.24
CA TYR A 359 -9.26 -6.30 10.89
C TYR A 359 -10.38 -6.65 9.88
N ALA A 360 -10.48 -5.91 8.80
CA ALA A 360 -11.50 -6.12 7.78
C ALA A 360 -11.35 -7.47 7.07
N PHE A 361 -10.10 -7.90 6.80
CA PHE A 361 -9.82 -9.19 6.18
C PHE A 361 -10.26 -10.36 7.05
N ALA A 362 -9.96 -10.34 8.37
CA ALA A 362 -10.43 -11.35 9.30
C ALA A 362 -11.96 -11.46 9.34
N LEU A 363 -12.65 -10.32 9.48
CA LEU A 363 -14.12 -10.31 9.54
C LEU A 363 -14.74 -10.84 8.25
N ARG A 364 -14.18 -10.50 7.11
CA ARG A 364 -14.64 -11.00 5.83
C ARG A 364 -14.49 -12.53 5.73
N LYS A 365 -13.34 -13.07 6.15
CA LYS A 365 -13.12 -14.53 6.22
C LYS A 365 -14.15 -15.21 7.13
N LEU A 366 -14.40 -14.65 8.32
CA LEU A 366 -15.42 -15.14 9.25
C LEU A 366 -16.84 -15.11 8.67
N ASP A 367 -17.18 -14.07 7.91
CA ASP A 367 -18.48 -13.93 7.27
C ASP A 367 -18.66 -14.89 6.10
N ALA A 368 -17.58 -15.24 5.40
CA ALA A 368 -17.60 -16.22 4.32
C ALA A 368 -17.82 -17.66 4.83
N LEU A 369 -17.33 -17.99 6.04
CA LEU A 369 -17.52 -19.30 6.66
C LEU A 369 -18.96 -19.54 7.18
N LYS A 370 -19.77 -18.50 7.28
CA LYS A 370 -21.17 -18.58 7.73
C LYS A 370 -22.18 -18.75 6.57
N ARG A 371 -21.71 -18.64 5.34
CA ARG A 371 -22.50 -18.86 4.12
C ARG A 371 -22.31 -20.25 3.57
#